data_81052cff35561366cc8afd3135035d72
#
_entry.id   81052cff35561366cc8afd3135035d72
#
_cell.length_a   1.000
_cell.length_b   1.000
_cell.length_c   1.000
_cell.angle_alpha   90.00
_cell.angle_beta   90.00
_cell.angle_gamma   90.00
#
_symmetry.space_group_name_H-M   'P 1'
#
loop_
_entity.id
_entity.type
_entity.pdbx_description
1 polymer ?
#
loop_
_entity_poly.entity_id
_entity_poly.type
_entity_poly.pdbx_seq_one_letter_code
_entity_poly.pdbx_strand_id
1 'polypeptide(L)'
;MKKNLIVLKNFKHHDDMSEETLCFSADVWIGGYKAGYAKNGGYGGQTDIHGYDAKGRELLKFASNQIGAMPPEIIEYMGRTLTINSTLENFIDKLTEEMIQEKENKRISNWIKKKLPTGIIAKNGDEYHYFPFLSRNTPEGRQMIINVAKREYPNCEILNKF
;
A
#
# COMPACT_ATOMS: atom_id res chain seq x y z
N MET A 1 1.35 1.11 22.22
CA MET A 1 -0.07 1.10 21.81
C MET A 1 -0.31 -0.14 20.95
N LYS A 2 -1.40 -0.90 21.16
CA LYS A 2 -1.70 -2.03 20.26
C LYS A 2 -2.03 -1.45 18.88
N LYS A 3 -1.38 -1.92 17.83
CA LYS A 3 -1.53 -1.48 16.42
C LYS A 3 -3.01 -1.44 15.94
N ASN A 4 -3.94 -2.07 16.65
CA ASN A 4 -5.35 -2.21 16.32
C ASN A 4 -6.29 -1.22 17.03
N LEU A 5 -5.78 -0.20 17.74
CA LEU A 5 -6.65 0.76 18.42
C LEU A 5 -7.26 1.76 17.44
N ILE A 6 -6.51 2.16 16.41
CA ILE A 6 -6.95 3.07 15.34
C ILE A 6 -7.12 2.25 14.06
N VAL A 7 -8.29 2.34 13.46
CA VAL A 7 -8.65 1.65 12.21
C VAL A 7 -9.30 2.64 11.26
N LEU A 8 -8.87 2.63 10.02
CA LEU A 8 -9.51 3.38 8.94
C LEU A 8 -10.58 2.52 8.27
N LYS A 9 -11.78 3.08 8.08
CA LYS A 9 -12.87 2.45 7.32
C LYS A 9 -13.37 3.40 6.24
N ASN A 10 -14.11 2.86 5.28
CA ASN A 10 -14.63 3.62 4.13
C ASN A 10 -13.53 4.41 3.40
N PHE A 11 -12.32 3.83 3.36
CA PHE A 11 -11.15 4.41 2.73
C PHE A 11 -11.36 4.57 1.22
N LYS A 12 -11.18 5.78 0.73
CA LYS A 12 -11.20 6.14 -0.69
C LYS A 12 -9.88 6.81 -1.04
N HIS A 13 -9.23 6.33 -2.06
CA HIS A 13 -8.00 6.87 -2.61
C HIS A 13 -8.26 7.31 -4.06
N HIS A 14 -7.75 8.48 -4.44
CA HIS A 14 -7.85 9.08 -5.77
C HIS A 14 -6.45 9.26 -6.32
N ASP A 15 -5.98 8.28 -7.07
CA ASP A 15 -4.61 8.21 -7.60
C ASP A 15 -4.33 9.37 -8.57
N ASP A 16 -5.29 9.70 -9.42
CA ASP A 16 -5.28 10.79 -10.39
C ASP A 16 -5.23 12.20 -9.76
N MET A 17 -5.53 12.32 -8.46
CA MET A 17 -5.49 13.57 -7.70
C MET A 17 -4.33 13.61 -6.69
N SER A 18 -3.51 12.57 -6.63
CA SER A 18 -2.36 12.46 -5.74
C SER A 18 -1.12 13.03 -6.43
N GLU A 19 -0.86 14.33 -6.24
CA GLU A 19 0.27 15.03 -6.86
C GLU A 19 1.53 14.98 -5.97
N GLU A 20 1.51 15.65 -4.80
CA GLU A 20 2.64 15.70 -3.86
C GLU A 20 2.41 14.83 -2.62
N THR A 21 1.14 14.56 -2.29
CA THR A 21 0.71 13.67 -1.21
C THR A 21 -0.39 12.74 -1.69
N LEU A 22 -0.74 11.72 -0.92
CA LEU A 22 -1.88 10.85 -1.25
C LEU A 22 -3.19 11.61 -1.11
N CYS A 23 -3.99 11.68 -2.18
CA CYS A 23 -5.35 12.17 -2.12
C CYS A 23 -6.29 11.09 -1.60
N PHE A 24 -6.81 11.27 -0.38
CA PHE A 24 -7.68 10.26 0.24
C PHE A 24 -8.73 10.85 1.17
N SER A 25 -9.72 10.03 1.50
CA SER A 25 -10.62 10.22 2.63
C SER A 25 -10.92 8.90 3.33
N ALA A 26 -11.09 8.93 4.64
CA ALA A 26 -11.42 7.76 5.46
C ALA A 26 -12.17 8.14 6.74
N ASP A 27 -13.00 7.22 7.25
CA ASP A 27 -13.52 7.28 8.62
C ASP A 27 -12.45 6.78 9.59
N VAL A 28 -12.20 7.55 10.65
CA VAL A 28 -11.26 7.18 11.72
C VAL A 28 -12.04 6.52 12.87
N TRP A 29 -11.71 5.26 13.15
CA TRP A 29 -12.29 4.49 14.25
C TRP A 29 -11.25 4.27 15.34
N ILE A 30 -11.62 4.53 16.58
CA ILE A 30 -10.74 4.36 17.76
C ILE A 30 -11.47 3.48 18.79
N GLY A 31 -10.85 2.33 19.12
CA GLY A 31 -11.45 1.41 20.09
C GLY A 31 -12.85 0.92 19.73
N GLY A 32 -13.16 0.81 18.42
CA GLY A 32 -14.48 0.40 17.92
C GLY A 32 -15.50 1.53 17.80
N TYR A 33 -15.15 2.77 18.16
CA TYR A 33 -16.02 3.95 18.04
C TYR A 33 -15.64 4.75 16.78
N LYS A 34 -16.64 5.21 16.01
CA LYS A 34 -16.44 6.09 14.84
C LYS A 34 -16.12 7.50 15.34
N ALA A 35 -14.83 7.78 15.57
CA ALA A 35 -14.37 9.00 16.21
C ALA A 35 -14.40 10.23 15.29
N GLY A 36 -14.07 10.06 14.02
CA GLY A 36 -13.96 11.17 13.11
C GLY A 36 -13.70 10.74 11.67
N TYR A 37 -13.24 11.69 10.86
CA TYR A 37 -12.76 11.44 9.52
C TYR A 37 -11.38 12.07 9.31
N ALA A 38 -10.63 11.51 8.38
CA ALA A 38 -9.37 12.05 7.88
C ALA A 38 -9.47 12.25 6.37
N LYS A 39 -8.85 13.30 5.86
CA LYS A 39 -8.73 13.57 4.43
C LYS A 39 -7.43 14.29 4.10
N ASN A 40 -6.92 14.05 2.89
CA ASN A 40 -5.85 14.83 2.29
C ASN A 40 -6.21 15.13 0.83
N GLY A 41 -5.97 16.35 0.38
CA GLY A 41 -6.30 16.80 -0.98
C GLY A 41 -5.31 16.38 -2.06
N GLY A 42 -4.12 15.87 -1.69
CA GLY A 42 -3.10 15.43 -2.64
C GLY A 42 -2.08 16.49 -3.07
N TYR A 43 -2.17 17.72 -2.56
CA TYR A 43 -1.38 18.88 -3.02
C TYR A 43 -0.23 19.27 -2.07
N GLY A 44 0.36 18.32 -1.34
CA GLY A 44 1.48 18.58 -0.42
C GLY A 44 1.08 19.09 0.98
N GLY A 45 -0.23 19.24 1.25
CA GLY A 45 -0.74 19.65 2.55
C GLY A 45 -0.73 18.52 3.58
N GLN A 46 -0.79 18.90 4.87
CA GLN A 46 -0.96 17.97 5.98
C GLN A 46 -2.37 17.32 5.92
N THR A 47 -2.48 16.09 6.41
CA THR A 47 -3.76 15.41 6.53
C THR A 47 -4.67 16.08 7.57
N ASP A 48 -5.87 16.48 7.15
CA ASP A 48 -6.91 17.06 7.99
C ASP A 48 -7.64 15.95 8.75
N ILE A 49 -7.77 16.09 10.08
CA ILE A 49 -8.49 15.15 10.94
C ILE A 49 -9.52 15.88 11.76
N HIS A 50 -10.78 15.45 11.69
CA HIS A 50 -11.90 16.06 12.39
C HIS A 50 -12.74 15.04 13.13
N GLY A 51 -13.10 15.34 14.37
CA GLY A 51 -14.02 14.54 15.17
C GLY A 51 -15.48 14.79 14.79
N TYR A 52 -16.28 13.71 14.72
CA TYR A 52 -17.71 13.82 14.41
C TYR A 52 -18.52 14.47 15.53
N ASP A 53 -18.14 14.22 16.79
CA ASP A 53 -18.81 14.71 17.98
C ASP A 53 -17.83 14.99 19.14
N ALA A 54 -18.33 15.35 20.31
CA ALA A 54 -17.51 15.64 21.47
C ALA A 54 -16.66 14.43 21.89
N LYS A 55 -17.25 13.23 21.92
CA LYS A 55 -16.55 11.99 22.27
C LYS A 55 -15.49 11.62 21.22
N GLY A 56 -15.80 11.81 19.95
CA GLY A 56 -14.85 11.60 18.84
C GLY A 56 -13.64 12.51 18.97
N ARG A 57 -13.85 13.80 19.28
CA ARG A 57 -12.75 14.77 19.50
C ARG A 57 -11.87 14.38 20.69
N GLU A 58 -12.47 13.91 21.81
CA GLU A 58 -11.71 13.43 22.97
C GLU A 58 -10.87 12.19 22.63
N LEU A 59 -11.42 11.23 21.89
CA LEU A 59 -10.71 10.04 21.46
C LEU A 59 -9.55 10.36 20.50
N LEU A 60 -9.75 11.29 19.56
CA LEU A 60 -8.69 11.76 18.65
C LEU A 60 -7.58 12.47 19.44
N LYS A 61 -7.93 13.33 20.41
CA LYS A 61 -6.94 14.00 21.29
C LYS A 61 -6.17 12.97 22.12
N PHE A 62 -6.85 11.97 22.68
CA PHE A 62 -6.18 10.88 23.41
C PHE A 62 -5.21 10.12 22.49
N ALA A 63 -5.65 9.74 21.29
CA ALA A 63 -4.81 9.05 20.32
C ALA A 63 -3.59 9.87 19.91
N SER A 64 -3.79 11.18 19.64
CA SER A 64 -2.71 12.11 19.32
C SER A 64 -1.64 12.18 20.44
N ASN A 65 -2.07 12.28 21.71
CA ASN A 65 -1.16 12.29 22.84
C ASN A 65 -0.38 10.96 22.97
N GLN A 66 -1.03 9.82 22.73
CA GLN A 66 -0.37 8.50 22.79
C GLN A 66 0.66 8.33 21.67
N ILE A 67 0.34 8.80 20.46
CA ILE A 67 1.23 8.73 19.30
C ILE A 67 2.39 9.72 19.49
N GLY A 68 2.13 10.94 19.93
CA GLY A 68 3.16 11.94 20.20
C GLY A 68 4.16 11.54 21.29
N ALA A 69 3.78 10.61 22.18
CA ALA A 69 4.68 10.01 23.17
C ALA A 69 5.55 8.85 22.60
N MET A 70 5.33 8.43 21.36
CA MET A 70 6.18 7.42 20.71
C MET A 70 7.52 8.01 20.32
N PRO A 71 8.60 7.20 20.29
CA PRO A 71 9.88 7.68 19.82
C PRO A 71 9.77 8.17 18.36
N PRO A 72 10.49 9.25 18.01
CA PRO A 72 10.50 9.76 16.65
C PRO A 72 11.13 8.73 15.69
N GLU A 73 10.71 8.76 14.45
CA GLU A 73 11.34 7.99 13.37
C GLU A 73 12.60 8.69 12.88
N ILE A 74 13.70 7.95 12.76
CA ILE A 74 14.96 8.46 12.24
C ILE A 74 15.12 7.90 10.83
N ILE A 75 15.21 8.77 9.84
CA ILE A 75 15.42 8.39 8.44
C ILE A 75 16.69 9.03 7.88
N GLU A 76 17.40 8.30 7.02
CA GLU A 76 18.51 8.81 6.23
C GLU A 76 17.97 9.30 4.88
N TYR A 77 18.13 10.60 4.60
CA TYR A 77 17.72 11.19 3.33
C TYR A 77 18.83 12.08 2.77
N MET A 78 19.31 11.78 1.56
CA MET A 78 20.41 12.51 0.88
C MET A 78 21.66 12.67 1.75
N GLY A 79 22.05 11.63 2.52
CA GLY A 79 23.20 11.64 3.42
C GLY A 79 23.01 12.51 4.69
N ARG A 80 21.76 12.86 5.01
CA ARG A 80 21.40 13.58 6.24
C ARG A 80 20.44 12.73 7.07
N THR A 81 20.66 12.70 8.36
CA THR A 81 19.74 12.10 9.32
C THR A 81 18.61 13.07 9.61
N LEU A 82 17.38 12.69 9.31
CA LEU A 82 16.18 13.45 9.62
C LEU A 82 15.43 12.77 10.76
N THR A 83 14.95 13.57 11.72
CA THR A 83 14.12 13.10 12.83
C THR A 83 12.68 13.53 12.59
N ILE A 84 11.79 12.56 12.41
CA ILE A 84 10.35 12.78 12.17
C ILE A 84 9.61 12.49 13.45
N ASN A 85 8.99 13.50 14.05
CA ASN A 85 8.15 13.32 15.23
C ASN A 85 6.89 12.51 14.87
N SER A 86 6.47 11.61 15.77
CA SER A 86 5.24 10.86 15.62
C SER A 86 4.04 11.77 15.86
N THR A 87 3.22 11.99 14.84
CA THR A 87 1.96 12.72 14.93
C THR A 87 0.79 11.84 14.50
N LEU A 88 -0.43 12.19 14.88
CA LEU A 88 -1.62 11.44 14.48
C LEU A 88 -1.79 11.46 12.96
N GLU A 89 -1.48 12.58 12.32
CA GLU A 89 -1.51 12.78 10.87
C GLU A 89 -0.55 11.82 10.18
N ASN A 90 0.73 11.84 10.55
CA ASN A 90 1.75 10.93 9.98
C ASN A 90 1.40 9.45 10.22
N PHE A 91 0.78 9.15 11.37
CA PHE A 91 0.33 7.79 11.67
C PHE A 91 -0.82 7.34 10.75
N ILE A 92 -1.79 8.23 10.49
CA ILE A 92 -2.89 7.97 9.55
C ILE A 92 -2.36 7.85 8.13
N ASP A 93 -1.45 8.72 7.69
CA ASP A 93 -0.82 8.64 6.36
C ASP A 93 -0.14 7.29 6.16
N LYS A 94 0.61 6.81 7.14
CA LYS A 94 1.24 5.49 7.11
C LYS A 94 0.23 4.33 7.04
N LEU A 95 -0.90 4.44 7.75
CA LEU A 95 -1.99 3.46 7.63
C LEU A 95 -2.62 3.47 6.23
N THR A 96 -2.78 4.64 5.60
CA THR A 96 -3.32 4.73 4.23
C THR A 96 -2.37 4.12 3.21
N GLU A 97 -1.07 4.34 3.33
CA GLU A 97 -0.04 3.69 2.50
C GLU A 97 -0.08 2.16 2.65
N GLU A 98 -0.13 1.65 3.91
CA GLU A 98 -0.27 0.21 4.18
C GLU A 98 -1.53 -0.37 3.49
N MET A 99 -2.68 0.34 3.55
CA MET A 99 -3.94 -0.10 2.92
C MET A 99 -3.86 -0.11 1.40
N ILE A 100 -3.21 0.88 0.78
CA ILE A 100 -2.99 0.93 -0.67
C ILE A 100 -2.10 -0.24 -1.09
N GLN A 101 -0.98 -0.46 -0.39
CA GLN A 101 -0.06 -1.55 -0.66
C GLN A 101 -0.73 -2.93 -0.52
N GLU A 102 -1.55 -3.13 0.52
CA GLU A 102 -2.31 -4.37 0.67
C GLU A 102 -3.31 -4.60 -0.48
N LYS A 103 -4.00 -3.55 -0.93
CA LYS A 103 -4.93 -3.62 -2.05
C LYS A 103 -4.20 -3.99 -3.34
N GLU A 104 -3.04 -3.37 -3.60
CA GLU A 104 -2.23 -3.66 -4.78
C GLU A 104 -1.67 -5.08 -4.75
N ASN A 105 -1.14 -5.52 -3.60
CA ASN A 105 -0.66 -6.89 -3.42
C ASN A 105 -1.76 -7.94 -3.66
N LYS A 106 -3.00 -7.66 -3.22
CA LYS A 106 -4.16 -8.52 -3.51
C LYS A 106 -4.50 -8.52 -5.00
N ARG A 107 -4.45 -7.36 -5.67
CA ARG A 107 -4.69 -7.22 -7.11
C ARG A 107 -3.67 -8.05 -7.91
N ILE A 108 -2.39 -7.89 -7.59
CA ILE A 108 -1.29 -8.64 -8.23
C ILE A 108 -1.46 -10.14 -7.97
N SER A 109 -1.70 -10.56 -6.73
CA SER A 109 -1.91 -11.97 -6.40
C SER A 109 -3.06 -12.60 -7.17
N ASN A 110 -4.19 -11.90 -7.29
CA ASN A 110 -5.35 -12.36 -8.05
C ASN A 110 -5.05 -12.42 -9.55
N TRP A 111 -4.32 -11.45 -10.08
CA TRP A 111 -3.88 -11.42 -11.48
C TRP A 111 -2.95 -12.61 -11.77
N ILE A 112 -1.95 -12.86 -10.90
CA ILE A 112 -1.04 -14.01 -11.01
C ILE A 112 -1.85 -15.32 -11.05
N LYS A 113 -2.75 -15.55 -10.06
CA LYS A 113 -3.60 -16.75 -10.00
C LYS A 113 -4.40 -16.96 -11.28
N LYS A 114 -4.94 -15.88 -11.86
CA LYS A 114 -5.71 -15.92 -13.10
C LYS A 114 -4.84 -16.23 -14.33
N LYS A 115 -3.59 -15.75 -14.35
CA LYS A 115 -2.71 -15.83 -15.52
C LYS A 115 -1.85 -17.07 -15.55
N LEU A 116 -1.43 -17.62 -14.40
CA LEU A 116 -0.59 -18.83 -14.31
C LEU A 116 -1.09 -20.02 -15.15
N PRO A 117 -2.40 -20.34 -15.22
CA PRO A 117 -2.88 -21.46 -16.04
C PRO A 117 -2.79 -21.22 -17.56
N THR A 118 -2.65 -19.97 -17.99
CA THR A 118 -2.76 -19.56 -19.40
C THR A 118 -1.45 -19.05 -20.00
N GLY A 119 -0.37 -18.98 -19.22
CA GLY A 119 0.92 -18.47 -19.71
C GLY A 119 2.02 -18.58 -18.68
N ILE A 120 3.19 -18.10 -19.04
CA ILE A 120 4.36 -17.94 -18.17
C ILE A 120 4.30 -16.54 -17.56
N ILE A 121 4.57 -16.44 -16.27
CA ILE A 121 4.77 -15.17 -15.58
C ILE A 121 6.24 -15.07 -15.16
N ALA A 122 6.92 -14.05 -15.66
CA ALA A 122 8.27 -13.68 -15.27
C ALA A 122 8.22 -12.47 -14.35
N LYS A 123 8.80 -12.57 -13.15
CA LYS A 123 8.97 -11.47 -12.20
C LYS A 123 10.39 -10.92 -12.35
N ASN A 124 10.50 -9.61 -12.62
CA ASN A 124 11.78 -8.92 -12.74
C ASN A 124 11.77 -7.69 -11.79
N GLY A 125 12.39 -7.82 -10.63
CA GLY A 125 12.24 -6.85 -9.54
C GLY A 125 10.78 -6.78 -9.07
N ASP A 126 10.15 -5.61 -9.17
CA ASP A 126 8.75 -5.40 -8.79
C ASP A 126 7.76 -5.52 -9.96
N GLU A 127 8.28 -5.74 -11.18
CA GLU A 127 7.48 -5.87 -12.39
C GLU A 127 7.13 -7.33 -12.70
N TYR A 128 5.93 -7.53 -13.27
CA TYR A 128 5.41 -8.83 -13.67
C TYR A 128 5.09 -8.83 -15.16
N HIS A 129 5.75 -9.71 -15.91
CA HIS A 129 5.60 -9.86 -17.35
C HIS A 129 4.88 -11.17 -17.69
N TYR A 130 3.87 -11.10 -18.55
CA TYR A 130 3.04 -12.24 -18.90
C TYR A 130 3.24 -12.65 -20.35
N PHE A 131 3.58 -13.92 -20.55
CA PHE A 131 3.79 -14.56 -21.84
C PHE A 131 2.75 -15.66 -22.04
N PRO A 132 1.71 -15.44 -22.86
CA PRO A 132 0.63 -16.41 -23.05
C PRO A 132 1.11 -17.70 -23.74
N PHE A 133 0.54 -18.86 -23.38
CA PHE A 133 0.84 -20.12 -24.05
C PHE A 133 0.34 -20.16 -25.49
N LEU A 134 -0.78 -19.47 -25.79
CA LEU A 134 -1.47 -19.60 -27.06
C LEU A 134 -1.75 -21.10 -27.38
N SER A 135 -1.21 -21.61 -28.51
CA SER A 135 -1.28 -23.03 -28.88
C SER A 135 -0.08 -23.85 -28.38
N ARG A 136 0.81 -23.30 -27.56
CA ARG A 136 2.08 -23.90 -27.15
C ARG A 136 2.10 -24.39 -25.70
N ASN A 137 0.98 -24.87 -25.20
CA ASN A 137 0.92 -25.41 -23.82
C ASN A 137 1.40 -26.88 -23.74
N THR A 138 2.50 -27.19 -24.43
CA THR A 138 3.26 -28.46 -24.31
C THR A 138 4.54 -28.21 -23.50
N PRO A 139 5.19 -29.25 -22.96
CA PRO A 139 6.47 -29.07 -22.24
C PRO A 139 7.51 -28.30 -23.04
N GLU A 140 7.68 -28.64 -24.32
CA GLU A 140 8.61 -27.98 -25.25
C GLU A 140 8.21 -26.53 -25.52
N GLY A 141 6.91 -26.29 -25.75
CA GLY A 141 6.36 -24.96 -25.97
C GLY A 141 6.52 -24.06 -24.75
N ARG A 142 6.29 -24.57 -23.54
CA ARG A 142 6.53 -23.84 -22.28
C ARG A 142 8.01 -23.48 -22.13
N GLN A 143 8.92 -24.43 -22.43
CA GLN A 143 10.36 -24.18 -22.36
C GLN A 143 10.81 -23.10 -23.35
N MET A 144 10.25 -23.09 -24.56
CA MET A 144 10.52 -22.03 -25.55
C MET A 144 10.10 -20.65 -25.00
N ILE A 145 8.90 -20.56 -24.40
CA ILE A 145 8.41 -19.30 -23.82
C ILE A 145 9.27 -18.84 -22.65
N ILE A 146 9.70 -19.77 -21.77
CA ILE A 146 10.64 -19.48 -20.67
C ILE A 146 11.95 -18.92 -21.21
N ASN A 147 12.50 -19.52 -22.28
CA ASN A 147 13.72 -19.03 -22.91
C ASN A 147 13.56 -17.62 -23.49
N VAL A 148 12.41 -17.31 -24.09
CA VAL A 148 12.07 -15.95 -24.56
C VAL A 148 12.02 -14.98 -23.37
N ALA A 149 11.30 -15.32 -22.31
CA ALA A 149 11.19 -14.50 -21.10
C ALA A 149 12.57 -14.20 -20.49
N LYS A 150 13.43 -15.21 -20.35
CA LYS A 150 14.80 -15.05 -19.83
C LYS A 150 15.72 -14.28 -20.76
N ARG A 151 15.49 -14.30 -22.08
CA ARG A 151 16.24 -13.49 -23.02
C ARG A 151 15.86 -12.01 -22.91
N GLU A 152 14.57 -11.71 -22.74
CA GLU A 152 14.08 -10.35 -22.57
C GLU A 152 14.39 -9.78 -21.18
N TYR A 153 14.29 -10.64 -20.16
CA TYR A 153 14.53 -10.31 -18.75
C TYR A 153 15.51 -11.29 -18.12
N PRO A 154 16.84 -11.13 -18.31
CA PRO A 154 17.84 -12.15 -17.92
C PRO A 154 17.83 -12.53 -16.44
N ASN A 155 17.42 -11.61 -15.55
CA ASN A 155 17.40 -11.83 -14.10
C ASN A 155 15.99 -12.15 -13.56
N CYS A 156 15.03 -12.43 -14.43
CA CYS A 156 13.67 -12.70 -13.99
C CYS A 156 13.53 -14.06 -13.29
N GLU A 157 12.63 -14.11 -12.32
CA GLU A 157 12.12 -15.34 -11.70
C GLU A 157 10.88 -15.82 -12.46
N ILE A 158 10.85 -17.10 -12.84
CA ILE A 158 9.66 -17.72 -13.43
C ILE A 158 8.77 -18.24 -12.31
N LEU A 159 7.55 -17.72 -12.21
CA LEU A 159 6.62 -18.06 -11.12
C LEU A 159 5.86 -19.36 -11.33
N ASN A 160 5.84 -19.90 -12.56
CA ASN A 160 5.17 -21.17 -12.86
C ASN A 160 5.96 -22.35 -12.26
N LYS A 161 5.23 -23.23 -11.57
CA LYS A 161 5.72 -24.55 -11.10
C LYS A 161 5.08 -25.60 -12.00
N PHE A 162 5.88 -26.33 -12.75
CA PHE A 162 5.45 -27.41 -13.64
C PHE A 162 5.85 -28.75 -13.08
#